data_8235daf7cc6b534d66f94f2a8ec9c291
#
_entry.id   8235daf7cc6b534d66f94f2a8ec9c291
#
_cell.length_a   1.000
_cell.length_b   1.000
_cell.length_c   1.000
_cell.angle_alpha   90.00
_cell.angle_beta   90.00
_cell.angle_gamma   90.00
#
_symmetry.space_group_name_H-M   'P 1'
#
loop_
_entity.id
_entity.type
_entity.pdbx_description
1 polymer ?
#
loop_
_entity_poly.entity_id
_entity_poly.type
_entity_poly.pdbx_seq_one_letter_code
_entity_poly.pdbx_strand_id
1 'polypeptide(L)'
;LLVANRGLYEYEILEEQENAIAVTLLRCVAEMGDWGYFPTPKAQQLGTFCLEFEVVPYAAGETGTAFEEGYAFQQDLTVAQAGLERAFLRKPGQVKPELIEGKLPLEMSFLAFEGNGIHMTAFKKGQKKDDLFVRFVNHMEQGEILSFKKEDWMKEVYRSNVIEEKDDVLTPDADGIYHVSLREFEIATFGVVR
;
A
#
# COMPACT_ATOMS: atom_id res chain seq x y z
N LEU A 1 -12.83 10.61 -12.48
CA LEU A 1 -13.26 9.24 -12.20
C LEU A 1 -12.05 8.38 -11.92
N LEU A 2 -12.08 7.59 -10.82
CA LEU A 2 -11.07 6.57 -10.49
C LEU A 2 -11.75 5.20 -10.53
N VAL A 3 -11.03 4.20 -11.03
CA VAL A 3 -11.44 2.80 -10.98
C VAL A 3 -10.41 2.02 -10.18
N ALA A 4 -10.80 1.51 -9.03
CA ALA A 4 -10.00 0.60 -8.23
C ALA A 4 -10.43 -0.84 -8.49
N ASN A 5 -9.51 -1.79 -8.44
CA ASN A 5 -9.80 -3.19 -8.65
C ASN A 5 -8.96 -4.10 -7.75
N ARG A 6 -9.37 -5.36 -7.62
CA ARG A 6 -8.65 -6.41 -6.91
C ARG A 6 -8.23 -7.50 -7.88
N GLY A 7 -6.94 -7.47 -8.25
CA GLY A 7 -6.33 -8.52 -9.07
C GLY A 7 -6.59 -8.44 -10.57
N LEU A 8 -7.07 -7.32 -11.08
CA LEU A 8 -7.20 -7.05 -12.51
C LEU A 8 -6.03 -6.15 -12.93
N TYR A 9 -5.07 -6.67 -13.66
CA TYR A 9 -3.79 -5.98 -13.91
C TYR A 9 -3.72 -5.26 -15.26
N GLU A 10 -4.70 -5.45 -16.13
CA GLU A 10 -4.70 -4.89 -17.46
C GLU A 10 -5.81 -3.87 -17.62
N TYR A 11 -5.45 -2.68 -18.05
CA TYR A 11 -6.40 -1.62 -18.42
C TYR A 11 -5.88 -0.82 -19.60
N GLU A 12 -6.77 -0.10 -20.23
CA GLU A 12 -6.50 0.81 -21.34
C GLU A 12 -7.36 2.07 -21.20
N ILE A 13 -6.81 3.21 -21.58
CA ILE A 13 -7.57 4.45 -21.73
C ILE A 13 -7.85 4.63 -23.24
N LEU A 14 -9.13 4.56 -23.59
CA LEU A 14 -9.58 4.66 -24.97
C LEU A 14 -9.84 6.14 -25.32
N GLU A 15 -8.83 6.84 -25.80
CA GLU A 15 -8.89 8.28 -26.13
C GLU A 15 -9.98 8.60 -27.18
N GLU A 16 -10.15 7.73 -28.19
CA GLU A 16 -11.16 7.86 -29.23
C GLU A 16 -12.61 7.71 -28.72
N GLN A 17 -12.79 7.23 -27.49
CA GLN A 17 -14.07 7.03 -26.83
C GLN A 17 -14.22 7.92 -25.58
N GLU A 18 -13.89 9.19 -25.69
CA GLU A 18 -14.02 10.18 -24.61
C GLU A 18 -13.22 9.81 -23.34
N ASN A 19 -12.04 9.22 -23.52
CA ASN A 19 -11.20 8.71 -22.43
C ASN A 19 -11.87 7.63 -21.58
N ALA A 20 -12.60 6.72 -22.20
CA ALA A 20 -13.19 5.60 -21.50
C ALA A 20 -12.12 4.69 -20.88
N ILE A 21 -12.32 4.29 -19.64
CA ILE A 21 -11.46 3.34 -18.92
C ILE A 21 -11.94 1.92 -19.23
N ALA A 22 -11.13 1.15 -19.96
CA ALA A 22 -11.39 -0.26 -20.23
C ALA A 22 -10.55 -1.14 -19.32
N VAL A 23 -11.19 -1.98 -18.48
CA VAL A 23 -10.49 -2.93 -17.61
C VAL A 23 -10.70 -4.33 -18.14
N THR A 24 -9.60 -5.06 -18.40
CA THR A 24 -9.67 -6.44 -18.86
C THR A 24 -10.12 -7.37 -17.74
N LEU A 25 -11.29 -7.96 -17.89
CA LEU A 25 -11.82 -8.91 -16.91
C LEU A 25 -11.28 -10.32 -17.11
N LEU A 26 -11.22 -10.78 -18.35
CA LEU A 26 -10.74 -12.11 -18.72
C LEU A 26 -9.92 -12.03 -20.00
N ARG A 27 -8.80 -12.71 -20.03
CA ARG A 27 -7.95 -12.83 -21.21
C ARG A 27 -7.78 -14.29 -21.60
N CYS A 28 -8.61 -14.73 -22.53
CA CYS A 28 -8.64 -16.10 -23.01
C CYS A 28 -7.93 -16.20 -24.37
N VAL A 29 -6.60 -16.05 -24.39
CA VAL A 29 -5.81 -16.21 -25.61
C VAL A 29 -5.42 -17.67 -25.80
N ALA A 30 -5.61 -18.21 -27.00
CA ALA A 30 -5.24 -19.58 -27.34
C ALA A 30 -3.74 -19.71 -27.59
N GLU A 31 -3.13 -18.66 -28.08
CA GLU A 31 -1.75 -18.64 -28.57
C GLU A 31 -1.11 -17.29 -28.24
N MET A 32 0.19 -17.28 -27.99
CA MET A 32 0.99 -16.07 -27.79
C MET A 32 2.23 -16.08 -28.68
N GLY A 33 2.65 -14.90 -29.11
CA GLY A 33 3.91 -14.62 -29.78
C GLY A 33 3.79 -14.29 -31.25
N ASP A 34 4.59 -13.33 -31.71
CA ASP A 34 4.67 -12.87 -33.12
C ASP A 34 5.58 -13.75 -33.95
N TRP A 35 6.33 -14.64 -33.38
CA TRP A 35 7.47 -15.37 -33.96
C TRP A 35 7.20 -16.84 -34.13
N GLY A 36 6.09 -17.28 -33.68
CA GLY A 36 5.76 -18.66 -33.69
C GLY A 36 4.62 -18.97 -32.72
N TYR A 37 4.20 -20.18 -32.83
CA TYR A 37 3.07 -20.71 -32.14
C TYR A 37 3.44 -21.11 -30.69
N PHE A 38 2.97 -20.33 -29.73
CA PHE A 38 3.06 -20.69 -28.33
C PHE A 38 1.67 -20.99 -27.77
N PRO A 39 1.25 -22.26 -27.72
CA PRO A 39 -0.08 -22.60 -27.20
C PRO A 39 -0.17 -22.28 -25.70
N THR A 40 -1.29 -21.67 -25.29
CA THR A 40 -1.59 -21.31 -23.91
C THR A 40 -2.83 -22.02 -23.39
N PRO A 41 -2.81 -23.38 -23.27
CA PRO A 41 -4.00 -24.15 -22.92
C PRO A 41 -4.56 -23.80 -21.53
N LYS A 42 -3.73 -23.34 -20.62
CA LYS A 42 -4.16 -22.89 -19.27
C LYS A 42 -4.92 -21.57 -19.29
N ALA A 43 -4.79 -20.76 -20.33
CA ALA A 43 -5.57 -19.54 -20.53
C ALA A 43 -7.01 -19.81 -20.99
N GLN A 44 -7.31 -21.05 -21.40
CA GLN A 44 -8.64 -21.52 -21.81
C GLN A 44 -9.41 -22.15 -20.64
N GLN A 45 -9.18 -21.64 -19.43
CA GLN A 45 -9.83 -22.17 -18.22
C GLN A 45 -11.33 -21.87 -18.21
N LEU A 46 -12.13 -22.90 -18.12
CA LEU A 46 -13.57 -22.80 -17.91
C LEU A 46 -13.86 -22.69 -16.41
N GLY A 47 -14.82 -21.86 -16.03
CA GLY A 47 -15.21 -21.70 -14.64
C GLY A 47 -16.04 -20.44 -14.37
N THR A 48 -16.35 -20.24 -13.11
CA THR A 48 -16.96 -19.00 -12.62
C THR A 48 -15.88 -18.18 -11.94
N PHE A 49 -15.75 -16.92 -12.32
CA PHE A 49 -14.79 -15.98 -11.75
C PHE A 49 -15.56 -14.90 -10.98
N CYS A 50 -15.10 -14.58 -9.79
CA CYS A 50 -15.57 -13.43 -9.03
C CYS A 50 -14.53 -12.32 -9.20
N LEU A 51 -14.95 -11.17 -9.71
CA LEU A 51 -14.10 -10.02 -9.98
C LEU A 51 -14.65 -8.83 -9.19
N GLU A 52 -13.76 -8.10 -8.54
CA GLU A 52 -14.14 -6.98 -7.69
C GLU A 52 -13.51 -5.70 -8.21
N PHE A 53 -14.33 -4.68 -8.38
CA PHE A 53 -13.87 -3.34 -8.70
C PHE A 53 -14.79 -2.29 -8.08
N GLU A 54 -14.26 -1.11 -7.85
CA GLU A 54 -14.94 0.06 -7.35
C GLU A 54 -14.78 1.21 -8.34
N VAL A 55 -15.83 2.02 -8.47
CA VAL A 55 -15.84 3.22 -9.29
C VAL A 55 -16.06 4.42 -8.39
N VAL A 56 -15.06 5.29 -8.29
CA VAL A 56 -15.06 6.49 -7.45
C VAL A 56 -15.21 7.73 -8.32
N PRO A 57 -16.41 8.35 -8.38
CA PRO A 57 -16.57 9.66 -8.98
C PRO A 57 -16.00 10.73 -8.05
N TYR A 58 -15.26 11.70 -8.56
CA TYR A 58 -14.73 12.81 -7.79
C TYR A 58 -14.73 14.11 -8.59
N ALA A 59 -14.77 15.24 -7.87
CA ALA A 59 -14.69 16.57 -8.47
C ALA A 59 -13.24 16.99 -8.73
N ALA A 60 -13.06 18.03 -9.54
CA ALA A 60 -11.74 18.62 -9.75
C ALA A 60 -11.15 19.07 -8.41
N GLY A 61 -9.91 18.69 -8.13
CA GLY A 61 -9.22 18.97 -6.87
C GLY A 61 -9.37 17.91 -5.78
N GLU A 62 -10.24 16.90 -5.94
CA GLU A 62 -10.46 15.81 -4.98
C GLU A 62 -9.69 14.51 -5.34
N THR A 63 -8.70 14.61 -6.20
CA THR A 63 -7.90 13.46 -6.66
C THR A 63 -7.28 12.69 -5.49
N GLY A 64 -6.74 13.40 -4.48
CA GLY A 64 -6.16 12.78 -3.30
C GLY A 64 -7.16 11.89 -2.54
N THR A 65 -8.36 12.42 -2.27
CA THR A 65 -9.43 11.68 -1.61
C THR A 65 -9.89 10.47 -2.42
N ALA A 66 -9.99 10.60 -3.75
CA ALA A 66 -10.35 9.49 -4.61
C ALA A 66 -9.30 8.34 -4.55
N PHE A 67 -8.02 8.67 -4.48
CA PHE A 67 -6.98 7.66 -4.28
C PHE A 67 -7.06 7.02 -2.88
N GLU A 68 -7.38 7.77 -1.83
CA GLU A 68 -7.62 7.22 -0.48
C GLU A 68 -8.72 6.16 -0.48
N GLU A 69 -9.86 6.45 -1.11
CA GLU A 69 -10.96 5.50 -1.27
C GLU A 69 -10.52 4.25 -2.05
N GLY A 70 -9.84 4.43 -3.19
CA GLY A 70 -9.33 3.33 -4.00
C GLY A 70 -8.33 2.43 -3.24
N TYR A 71 -7.45 3.00 -2.42
CA TYR A 71 -6.56 2.22 -1.56
C TYR A 71 -7.30 1.51 -0.44
N ALA A 72 -8.30 2.15 0.17
CA ALA A 72 -9.14 1.53 1.19
C ALA A 72 -9.90 0.33 0.64
N PHE A 73 -10.41 0.43 -0.60
CA PHE A 73 -11.03 -0.69 -1.29
C PHE A 73 -10.07 -1.87 -1.50
N GLN A 74 -8.80 -1.61 -1.81
CA GLN A 74 -7.81 -2.65 -2.07
C GLN A 74 -7.28 -3.34 -0.81
N GLN A 75 -7.45 -2.74 0.37
CA GLN A 75 -6.88 -3.23 1.63
C GLN A 75 -7.97 -3.64 2.61
N ASP A 76 -8.08 -4.94 2.86
CA ASP A 76 -9.00 -5.44 3.87
C ASP A 76 -8.49 -5.17 5.28
N LEU A 77 -9.42 -4.89 6.19
CA LEU A 77 -9.11 -4.85 7.61
C LEU A 77 -8.83 -6.26 8.13
N THR A 78 -7.70 -6.43 8.78
CA THR A 78 -7.35 -7.70 9.42
C THR A 78 -7.79 -7.68 10.88
N VAL A 79 -8.61 -8.65 11.26
CA VAL A 79 -9.07 -8.82 12.63
C VAL A 79 -8.40 -10.04 13.25
N ALA A 80 -7.80 -9.88 14.44
CA ALA A 80 -7.24 -10.96 15.20
C ALA A 80 -7.75 -10.93 16.64
N GLN A 81 -8.22 -12.08 17.13
CA GLN A 81 -8.61 -12.23 18.53
C GLN A 81 -7.44 -12.80 19.32
N ALA A 82 -6.92 -12.01 20.27
CA ALA A 82 -5.86 -12.46 21.14
C ALA A 82 -6.36 -13.56 22.11
N GLY A 83 -5.53 -14.58 22.34
CA GLY A 83 -5.80 -15.63 23.35
C GLY A 83 -6.56 -16.86 22.84
N LEU A 84 -7.05 -16.90 21.62
CA LEU A 84 -7.75 -18.04 21.02
C LEU A 84 -6.86 -19.29 20.96
N GLU A 85 -5.60 -19.17 20.58
CA GLU A 85 -4.65 -20.29 20.50
C GLU A 85 -4.48 -21.00 21.84
N ARG A 86 -4.51 -20.28 22.95
CA ARG A 86 -4.44 -20.87 24.29
C ARG A 86 -5.75 -21.55 24.71
N ALA A 87 -6.89 -21.10 24.20
CA ALA A 87 -8.18 -21.70 24.52
C ALA A 87 -8.33 -23.13 23.95
N PHE A 88 -7.78 -23.39 22.77
CA PHE A 88 -7.82 -24.71 22.12
C PHE A 88 -6.84 -25.73 22.74
N LEU A 89 -5.79 -25.28 23.41
CA LEU A 89 -4.79 -26.15 24.03
C LEU A 89 -5.14 -26.59 25.47
N ARG A 90 -6.30 -26.19 26.01
CA ARG A 90 -6.68 -26.46 27.39
C ARG A 90 -7.54 -27.69 27.52
N LYS A 91 -7.15 -28.57 28.45
CA LYS A 91 -8.01 -29.65 28.91
C LYS A 91 -9.19 -29.07 29.71
N PRO A 92 -10.41 -29.67 29.61
CA PRO A 92 -11.54 -29.27 30.44
C PRO A 92 -11.17 -29.24 31.93
N GLY A 93 -11.44 -28.13 32.61
CA GLY A 93 -11.15 -27.96 34.03
C GLY A 93 -9.88 -27.15 34.40
N GLN A 94 -9.10 -26.70 33.42
CA GLN A 94 -7.97 -25.80 33.67
C GLN A 94 -8.42 -24.33 33.76
N VAL A 95 -7.81 -23.61 34.72
CA VAL A 95 -8.09 -22.22 35.11
C VAL A 95 -8.17 -21.26 33.94
N LYS A 96 -9.06 -20.27 34.05
CA LYS A 96 -9.25 -19.17 33.07
C LYS A 96 -7.92 -18.58 32.64
N PRO A 97 -7.77 -18.20 31.36
CA PRO A 97 -6.60 -17.45 30.91
C PRO A 97 -6.49 -16.19 31.76
N GLU A 98 -5.36 -16.00 32.41
CA GLU A 98 -5.03 -14.67 32.90
C GLU A 98 -5.06 -13.75 31.69
N LEU A 99 -5.94 -12.76 31.76
CA LEU A 99 -5.91 -11.65 30.80
C LEU A 99 -4.54 -11.00 31.01
N ILE A 100 -3.67 -11.15 30.04
CA ILE A 100 -2.43 -10.39 30.01
C ILE A 100 -2.87 -8.94 29.79
N GLU A 101 -2.75 -8.12 30.84
CA GLU A 101 -2.97 -6.68 30.68
C GLU A 101 -2.02 -6.17 29.61
N GLY A 102 -2.59 -5.73 28.49
CA GLY A 102 -1.84 -5.11 27.42
C GLY A 102 -1.26 -3.78 27.91
N LYS A 103 0.00 -3.52 27.55
CA LYS A 103 0.67 -2.23 27.81
C LYS A 103 0.49 -1.24 26.65
N LEU A 104 -0.05 -1.70 25.55
CA LEU A 104 -0.28 -0.86 24.37
C LEU A 104 -1.58 -0.08 24.50
N PRO A 105 -1.65 1.15 23.96
CA PRO A 105 -2.88 1.93 23.92
C PRO A 105 -3.94 1.20 23.07
N LEU A 106 -5.21 1.63 23.22
CA LEU A 106 -6.33 1.07 22.45
C LEU A 106 -6.21 1.36 20.95
N GLU A 107 -5.60 2.49 20.61
CA GLU A 107 -5.34 2.93 19.26
C GLU A 107 -3.87 3.32 19.12
N MET A 108 -3.23 2.89 18.04
CA MET A 108 -1.82 3.16 17.79
C MET A 108 -1.52 3.15 16.30
N SER A 109 -0.72 4.11 15.85
CA SER A 109 -0.06 4.08 14.55
C SER A 109 1.45 3.94 14.74
N PHE A 110 2.10 3.11 13.94
CA PHE A 110 3.57 3.02 13.92
C PHE A 110 4.21 4.19 13.19
N LEU A 111 3.50 4.79 12.25
CA LEU A 111 3.95 5.94 11.48
C LEU A 111 2.72 6.74 11.05
N ALA A 112 2.50 7.89 11.68
CA ALA A 112 1.53 8.87 11.23
C ALA A 112 2.21 9.81 10.24
N PHE A 113 1.54 10.08 9.12
CA PHE A 113 2.02 11.01 8.11
C PHE A 113 0.86 11.84 7.54
N GLU A 114 1.21 12.97 6.95
CA GLU A 114 0.29 13.89 6.30
C GLU A 114 0.85 14.30 4.93
N GLY A 115 -0.02 14.53 3.98
CA GLY A 115 0.29 15.01 2.63
C GLY A 115 -0.90 14.81 1.71
N ASN A 116 -1.27 15.84 0.94
CA ASN A 116 -2.40 15.74 0.03
C ASN A 116 -2.08 14.79 -1.12
N GLY A 117 -2.89 13.76 -1.32
CA GLY A 117 -2.68 12.75 -2.37
C GLY A 117 -1.39 11.94 -2.22
N ILE A 118 -0.79 11.94 -1.04
CA ILE A 118 0.39 11.12 -0.73
C ILE A 118 -0.05 9.85 -0.02
N HIS A 119 0.34 8.70 -0.53
CA HIS A 119 -0.01 7.40 0.03
C HIS A 119 1.23 6.57 0.34
N MET A 120 1.17 5.84 1.46
CA MET A 120 2.18 4.87 1.82
C MET A 120 1.92 3.54 1.09
N THR A 121 2.84 3.16 0.21
CA THR A 121 2.70 1.96 -0.62
C THR A 121 3.52 0.77 -0.11
N ALA A 122 4.46 0.99 0.80
CA ALA A 122 5.21 -0.08 1.44
C ALA A 122 5.72 0.35 2.83
N PHE A 123 5.65 -0.58 3.78
CA PHE A 123 6.33 -0.51 5.07
C PHE A 123 6.92 -1.88 5.37
N LYS A 124 8.23 -2.01 5.30
CA LYS A 124 8.87 -3.33 5.34
C LYS A 124 10.25 -3.29 5.99
N LYS A 125 10.74 -4.46 6.40
CA LYS A 125 12.15 -4.66 6.78
C LYS A 125 13.03 -4.67 5.53
N GLY A 126 14.23 -4.11 5.63
CA GLY A 126 15.24 -4.15 4.58
C GLY A 126 15.70 -5.56 4.23
N GLN A 127 16.10 -5.78 2.98
CA GLN A 127 16.60 -7.08 2.52
C GLN A 127 18.04 -7.35 2.99
N LYS A 128 18.88 -6.30 2.99
CA LYS A 128 20.30 -6.41 3.30
C LYS A 128 20.68 -5.82 4.66
N LYS A 129 19.82 -4.95 5.21
CA LYS A 129 20.04 -4.22 6.46
C LYS A 129 18.89 -4.45 7.41
N ASP A 130 19.13 -4.22 8.69
CA ASP A 130 18.09 -4.31 9.73
C ASP A 130 17.25 -3.03 9.85
N ASP A 131 17.40 -2.12 8.89
CA ASP A 131 16.61 -0.90 8.77
C ASP A 131 15.19 -1.21 8.31
N LEU A 132 14.25 -0.36 8.68
CA LEU A 132 12.91 -0.37 8.11
C LEU A 132 12.88 0.55 6.87
N PHE A 133 12.09 0.17 5.89
CA PHE A 133 11.88 0.98 4.69
C PHE A 133 10.40 1.33 4.53
N VAL A 134 10.15 2.60 4.32
CA VAL A 134 8.82 3.12 3.99
C VAL A 134 8.85 3.77 2.61
N ARG A 135 7.81 3.54 1.82
CA ARG A 135 7.68 4.11 0.48
C ARG A 135 6.37 4.87 0.37
N PHE A 136 6.48 6.07 -0.15
CA PHE A 136 5.35 6.94 -0.44
C PHE A 136 5.27 7.24 -1.93
N VAL A 137 4.06 7.51 -2.39
CA VAL A 137 3.77 7.98 -3.75
C VAL A 137 2.96 9.25 -3.66
N ASN A 138 3.38 10.28 -4.36
CA ASN A 138 2.56 11.45 -4.63
C ASN A 138 1.72 11.18 -5.87
N HIS A 139 0.40 11.18 -5.77
CA HIS A 139 -0.52 10.97 -6.90
C HIS A 139 -0.99 12.27 -7.56
N MET A 140 -0.48 13.40 -7.09
CA MET A 140 -0.89 14.71 -7.58
C MET A 140 -0.05 15.14 -8.79
N GLU A 141 -0.68 15.93 -9.68
CA GLU A 141 -0.04 16.58 -10.83
C GLU A 141 0.86 17.76 -10.44
N GLN A 142 1.11 17.92 -9.15
CA GLN A 142 1.94 18.98 -8.57
C GLN A 142 2.79 18.42 -7.44
N GLY A 143 3.81 19.20 -7.08
CA GLY A 143 4.63 18.88 -5.90
C GLY A 143 3.82 19.03 -4.62
N GLU A 144 4.00 18.10 -3.70
CA GLU A 144 3.34 18.05 -2.40
C GLU A 144 4.37 17.87 -1.28
N ILE A 145 4.00 18.23 -0.05
CA ILE A 145 4.85 18.06 1.12
C ILE A 145 4.38 16.86 1.92
N LEU A 146 5.24 15.85 2.02
CA LEU A 146 5.10 14.78 2.97
C LEU A 146 5.62 15.24 4.33
N SER A 147 4.77 15.16 5.35
CA SER A 147 5.14 15.42 6.74
C SER A 147 4.92 14.20 7.60
N PHE A 148 5.89 13.84 8.44
CA PHE A 148 5.75 12.78 9.43
C PHE A 148 6.59 13.03 10.66
N LYS A 149 6.08 12.60 11.82
CA LYS A 149 6.72 12.82 13.11
C LYS A 149 7.85 11.81 13.33
N LYS A 150 8.94 12.28 13.92
CA LYS A 150 9.99 11.42 14.44
C LYS A 150 9.46 10.68 15.68
N GLU A 151 9.41 9.38 15.61
CA GLU A 151 9.06 8.53 16.75
C GLU A 151 10.30 8.15 17.56
N ASP A 152 10.14 7.82 18.85
CA ASP A 152 11.24 7.50 19.76
C ASP A 152 12.11 6.32 19.31
N TRP A 153 11.53 5.40 18.54
CA TRP A 153 12.25 4.25 17.99
C TRP A 153 13.09 4.57 16.75
N MET A 154 12.95 5.77 16.15
CA MET A 154 13.69 6.22 14.98
C MET A 154 14.98 6.90 15.40
N LYS A 155 16.12 6.25 15.23
CA LYS A 155 17.44 6.85 15.47
C LYS A 155 17.86 7.79 14.34
N GLU A 156 17.66 7.36 13.11
CA GLU A 156 17.99 8.12 11.91
C GLU A 156 16.97 7.83 10.81
N VAL A 157 16.64 8.83 10.03
CA VAL A 157 15.85 8.70 8.81
C VAL A 157 16.65 9.25 7.63
N TYR A 158 16.66 8.54 6.53
CA TYR A 158 17.39 8.92 5.33
C TYR A 158 16.58 8.64 4.06
N ARG A 159 16.83 9.41 3.02
CA ARG A 159 16.31 9.11 1.69
C ARG A 159 17.03 7.91 1.11
N SER A 160 16.33 7.08 0.38
CA SER A 160 16.85 5.85 -0.22
C SER A 160 16.33 5.69 -1.64
N ASN A 161 17.06 4.97 -2.45
CA ASN A 161 16.55 4.51 -3.72
C ASN A 161 15.72 3.21 -3.54
N VAL A 162 15.15 2.70 -4.64
CA VAL A 162 14.28 1.51 -4.62
C VAL A 162 15.01 0.21 -4.27
N ILE A 163 16.35 0.16 -4.40
CA ILE A 163 17.20 -0.98 -4.06
C ILE A 163 17.84 -0.86 -2.66
N GLU A 164 17.29 0.06 -1.83
CA GLU A 164 17.66 0.24 -0.42
C GLU A 164 19.08 0.80 -0.19
N GLU A 165 19.62 1.52 -1.15
CA GLU A 165 20.86 2.26 -0.97
C GLU A 165 20.58 3.61 -0.33
N LYS A 166 21.34 3.93 0.73
CA LYS A 166 21.21 5.18 1.48
C LYS A 166 21.71 6.35 0.64
N ASP A 167 20.92 7.39 0.64
CA ASP A 167 21.21 8.71 0.10
C ASP A 167 21.29 9.74 1.26
N ASP A 168 20.68 10.88 1.14
CA ASP A 168 20.71 11.97 2.11
C ASP A 168 20.02 11.64 3.43
N VAL A 169 20.66 12.00 4.55
CA VAL A 169 20.05 11.91 5.88
C VAL A 169 19.11 13.10 6.07
N LEU A 170 17.90 12.79 6.54
CA LEU A 170 16.90 13.81 6.85
C LEU A 170 17.08 14.34 8.26
N THR A 171 16.84 15.63 8.43
CA THR A 171 16.82 16.30 9.74
C THR A 171 15.41 16.76 10.03
N PRO A 172 14.83 16.39 11.19
CA PRO A 172 13.52 16.92 11.58
C PRO A 172 13.65 18.38 12.02
N ASP A 173 12.55 19.12 12.02
CA ASP A 173 12.47 20.45 12.57
C ASP A 173 12.52 20.48 14.10
N ALA A 174 12.30 21.66 14.70
CA ALA A 174 12.33 21.85 16.16
C ALA A 174 11.22 21.08 16.90
N ASP A 175 10.12 20.78 16.23
CA ASP A 175 8.98 20.01 16.76
C ASP A 175 9.12 18.51 16.51
N GLY A 176 10.23 18.09 15.89
CA GLY A 176 10.52 16.71 15.57
C GLY A 176 9.78 16.20 14.34
N ILE A 177 9.38 17.08 13.44
CA ILE A 177 8.66 16.72 12.21
C ILE A 177 9.60 16.76 11.01
N TYR A 178 9.59 15.70 10.21
CA TYR A 178 10.23 15.70 8.91
C TYR A 178 9.29 16.29 7.87
N HIS A 179 9.79 17.23 7.07
CA HIS A 179 9.08 17.81 5.93
C HIS A 179 9.87 17.50 4.67
N VAL A 180 9.28 16.74 3.76
CA VAL A 180 9.94 16.32 2.53
C VAL A 180 9.10 16.72 1.33
N SER A 181 9.66 17.56 0.46
CA SER A 181 9.03 17.90 -0.81
C SER A 181 9.12 16.71 -1.76
N LEU A 182 7.98 16.26 -2.25
CA LEU A 182 7.85 15.28 -3.31
C LEU A 182 7.41 15.97 -4.60
N ARG A 183 8.03 15.64 -5.72
CA ARG A 183 7.62 16.14 -7.03
C ARG A 183 6.27 15.53 -7.43
N GLU A 184 5.68 16.04 -8.49
CA GLU A 184 4.55 15.42 -9.16
C GLU A 184 4.84 13.95 -9.46
N PHE A 185 3.91 13.07 -9.15
CA PHE A 185 3.98 11.61 -9.37
C PHE A 185 5.24 10.93 -8.81
N GLU A 186 5.92 11.55 -7.86
CA GLU A 186 7.15 10.98 -7.30
C GLU A 186 6.88 9.77 -6.40
N ILE A 187 7.68 8.73 -6.61
CA ILE A 187 7.82 7.59 -5.69
C ILE A 187 9.06 7.82 -4.85
N ALA A 188 8.88 8.04 -3.55
CA ALA A 188 9.97 8.28 -2.60
C ALA A 188 10.11 7.12 -1.62
N THR A 189 11.34 6.69 -1.38
CA THR A 189 11.66 5.66 -0.40
C THR A 189 12.53 6.24 0.69
N PHE A 190 12.25 5.88 1.95
CA PHE A 190 13.01 6.30 3.12
C PHE A 190 13.43 5.07 3.91
N GLY A 191 14.68 5.08 4.36
CA GLY A 191 15.20 4.13 5.30
C GLY A 191 15.16 4.69 6.72
N VAL A 192 14.80 3.87 7.69
CA VAL A 192 14.71 4.22 9.11
C VAL A 192 15.57 3.27 9.92
N VAL A 193 16.60 3.78 10.57
CA VAL A 193 17.43 3.06 11.52
C VAL A 193 16.72 3.00 12.87
N ARG A 194 16.67 1.80 13.48
CA ARG A 194 16.02 1.55 14.77
C ARG A 194 16.97 1.64 15.94
#